data_b80208f93d53591ded923b1b0e2cd130
#
_entry.id   b80208f93d53591ded923b1b0e2cd130
#
_cell.length_a   1.000
_cell.length_b   1.000
_cell.length_c   1.000
_cell.angle_alpha   90.00
_cell.angle_beta   90.00
_cell.angle_gamma   90.00
#
_symmetry.space_group_name_H-M   'P 1'
#
loop_
_entity.id
_entity.type
_entity.pdbx_description
1 polymer ?
#
loop_
_entity_poly.entity_id
_entity_poly.type
_entity_poly.pdbx_seq_one_letter_code
_entity_poly.pdbx_strand_id
1 'polypeptide(L)'
;MRYKKYFRKTSLKQKGVGDFFLDQIQSKKPRVFLEVGVFHGVTARNVCELLYSIHGNDFNYIGLDLFKESDEINSEVIPNTKFNNPLKTIYFNYIRRINPYSVEGVEYLLKKFKKNVSLIKGDSNKILKKIDMSKIEYVFLDGGHDYLTVMNDLNCCYEVLINNGIILCDDYDLSYAPGVKKAIDEFTFKNNLKCEIICNNRFAKIQKI
;
A
#
# COMPACT_ATOMS: atom_id res chain seq x y z
N MET A 1 12.53 -8.49 9.21
CA MET A 1 12.33 -7.08 8.86
C MET A 1 11.85 -6.23 10.01
N ARG A 2 12.00 -4.89 9.93
CA ARG A 2 11.82 -4.01 11.09
C ARG A 2 10.62 -3.09 10.90
N TYR A 3 9.41 -3.66 10.92
CA TYR A 3 8.17 -2.91 10.66
C TYR A 3 7.92 -1.74 11.62
N LYS A 4 8.37 -1.77 12.86
CA LYS A 4 8.20 -0.67 13.83
C LYS A 4 9.33 0.37 13.80
N LYS A 5 10.18 0.33 12.80
CA LYS A 5 11.30 1.25 12.68
C LYS A 5 10.81 2.71 12.55
N TYR A 6 11.60 3.66 13.04
CA TYR A 6 11.36 5.10 12.89
C TYR A 6 10.16 5.66 13.65
N PHE A 7 9.68 5.00 14.71
CA PHE A 7 8.50 5.42 15.49
C PHE A 7 7.18 5.56 14.72
N ARG A 8 7.13 5.07 13.49
CA ARG A 8 5.95 5.15 12.62
C ARG A 8 5.01 3.97 12.81
N LYS A 9 3.77 4.12 12.33
CA LYS A 9 2.73 3.07 12.37
C LYS A 9 2.75 2.26 11.08
N THR A 10 2.29 1.02 11.15
CA THR A 10 1.97 0.16 10.02
C THR A 10 0.89 -0.84 10.40
N SER A 11 0.03 -1.23 9.45
CA SER A 11 -0.97 -2.29 9.58
C SER A 11 -0.29 -3.66 9.74
N LEU A 12 0.84 -3.88 9.07
CA LEU A 12 1.57 -5.16 9.02
C LEU A 12 2.46 -5.45 10.24
N LYS A 13 2.18 -4.84 11.39
CA LYS A 13 2.98 -4.98 12.63
C LYS A 13 2.81 -6.32 13.36
N GLN A 14 1.78 -7.09 13.04
CA GLN A 14 1.50 -8.38 13.66
C GLN A 14 2.64 -9.37 13.36
N LYS A 15 2.92 -10.24 14.37
CA LYS A 15 4.02 -11.22 14.26
C LYS A 15 3.77 -12.16 13.07
N GLY A 16 4.75 -12.27 12.19
CA GLY A 16 4.71 -13.12 10.99
C GLY A 16 4.00 -12.51 9.78
N VAL A 17 3.03 -11.61 9.97
CA VAL A 17 2.26 -11.02 8.85
C VAL A 17 3.16 -10.26 7.90
N GLY A 18 3.98 -9.38 8.45
CA GLY A 18 4.87 -8.59 7.62
C GLY A 18 5.98 -9.39 6.96
N ASP A 19 6.51 -10.41 7.60
CA ASP A 19 7.51 -11.29 6.97
C ASP A 19 6.85 -12.09 5.85
N PHE A 20 5.66 -12.62 6.07
CA PHE A 20 4.87 -13.30 5.03
C PHE A 20 4.60 -12.40 3.83
N PHE A 21 4.18 -11.14 4.06
CA PHE A 21 3.97 -10.14 3.00
C PHE A 21 5.23 -9.96 2.14
N LEU A 22 6.39 -9.84 2.77
CA LEU A 22 7.64 -9.65 2.06
C LEU A 22 8.10 -10.90 1.33
N ASP A 23 7.80 -12.09 1.85
CA ASP A 23 8.07 -13.36 1.17
C ASP A 23 7.28 -13.47 -0.15
N GLN A 24 6.03 -12.93 -0.20
CA GLN A 24 5.27 -12.86 -1.46
C GLN A 24 6.00 -12.00 -2.51
N ILE A 25 6.54 -10.85 -2.09
CA ILE A 25 7.30 -9.95 -2.98
C ILE A 25 8.64 -10.59 -3.38
N GLN A 26 9.34 -11.20 -2.42
CA GLN A 26 10.61 -11.90 -2.66
C GLN A 26 10.44 -13.04 -3.67
N SER A 27 9.33 -13.76 -3.61
CA SER A 27 9.04 -14.87 -4.54
C SER A 27 8.76 -14.36 -5.96
N LYS A 28 8.08 -13.23 -6.10
CA LYS A 28 7.73 -12.63 -7.39
C LYS A 28 8.88 -11.80 -7.98
N LYS A 29 9.69 -11.13 -7.14
CA LYS A 29 10.81 -10.25 -7.52
C LYS A 29 10.40 -9.17 -8.52
N PRO A 30 9.33 -8.38 -8.26
CA PRO A 30 8.87 -7.37 -9.22
C PRO A 30 9.90 -6.24 -9.35
N ARG A 31 10.01 -5.66 -10.55
CA ARG A 31 10.78 -4.42 -10.79
C ARG A 31 9.90 -3.18 -10.65
N VAL A 32 8.62 -3.27 -11.00
CA VAL A 32 7.68 -2.16 -10.89
C VAL A 32 6.58 -2.52 -9.90
N PHE A 33 6.57 -1.79 -8.78
CA PHE A 33 5.69 -2.01 -7.64
C PHE A 33 4.81 -0.79 -7.38
N LEU A 34 3.50 -1.00 -7.29
CA LEU A 34 2.52 0.01 -6.90
C LEU A 34 1.96 -0.31 -5.52
N GLU A 35 1.94 0.69 -4.63
CA GLU A 35 1.25 0.64 -3.34
C GLU A 35 0.15 1.71 -3.31
N VAL A 36 -1.09 1.30 -3.07
CA VAL A 36 -2.23 2.18 -2.80
C VAL A 36 -2.52 2.11 -1.31
N GLY A 37 -2.32 3.24 -0.60
CA GLY A 37 -2.35 3.28 0.85
C GLY A 37 -0.95 3.20 1.48
N VAL A 38 -0.15 4.27 1.34
CA VAL A 38 1.24 4.33 1.84
C VAL A 38 1.31 4.65 3.33
N PHE A 39 0.35 5.40 3.84
CA PHE A 39 0.24 5.84 5.23
C PHE A 39 1.55 6.49 5.74
N HIS A 40 2.19 5.90 6.76
CA HIS A 40 3.46 6.40 7.32
C HIS A 40 4.71 5.93 6.55
N GLY A 41 4.54 5.22 5.44
CA GLY A 41 5.63 4.74 4.59
C GLY A 41 6.50 3.62 5.17
N VAL A 42 6.05 2.94 6.25
CA VAL A 42 6.85 1.85 6.84
C VAL A 42 6.88 0.65 5.92
N THR A 43 5.73 0.28 5.35
CA THR A 43 5.62 -0.78 4.35
C THR A 43 6.44 -0.43 3.13
N ALA A 44 6.23 0.77 2.56
CA ALA A 44 7.02 1.32 1.45
C ALA A 44 8.54 1.20 1.68
N ARG A 45 9.01 1.57 2.89
CA ARG A 45 10.43 1.49 3.22
C ARG A 45 10.95 0.06 3.21
N ASN A 46 10.20 -0.90 3.74
CA ASN A 46 10.61 -2.31 3.75
C ASN A 46 10.57 -2.91 2.34
N VAL A 47 9.56 -2.59 1.53
CA VAL A 47 9.48 -2.98 0.12
C VAL A 47 10.69 -2.45 -0.66
N CYS A 48 11.00 -1.15 -0.55
CA CYS A 48 12.15 -0.57 -1.23
C CYS A 48 13.49 -1.18 -0.79
N GLU A 49 13.67 -1.49 0.50
CA GLU A 49 14.89 -2.20 0.97
C GLU A 49 14.98 -3.61 0.36
N LEU A 50 13.86 -4.32 0.26
CA LEU A 50 13.80 -5.63 -0.36
C LEU A 50 14.10 -5.56 -1.86
N LEU A 51 13.40 -4.70 -2.59
CA LEU A 51 13.61 -4.54 -4.03
C LEU A 51 15.04 -4.10 -4.35
N TYR A 52 15.61 -3.20 -3.55
CA TYR A 52 17.01 -2.82 -3.67
C TYR A 52 17.97 -3.99 -3.43
N SER A 53 17.67 -4.87 -2.49
CA SER A 53 18.50 -6.06 -2.23
C SER A 53 18.46 -7.07 -3.39
N ILE A 54 17.35 -7.09 -4.15
CA ILE A 54 17.14 -8.00 -5.28
C ILE A 54 17.72 -7.42 -6.58
N HIS A 55 17.46 -6.14 -6.85
CA HIS A 55 17.67 -5.51 -8.16
C HIS A 55 18.70 -4.36 -8.15
N GLY A 56 19.26 -4.02 -6.97
CA GLY A 56 20.07 -2.80 -6.86
C GLY A 56 19.22 -1.56 -7.14
N ASN A 57 19.66 -0.73 -8.08
CA ASN A 57 18.91 0.47 -8.50
C ASN A 57 17.91 0.22 -9.65
N ASP A 58 17.74 -1.02 -10.09
CA ASP A 58 16.86 -1.35 -11.23
C ASP A 58 15.48 -1.78 -10.75
N PHE A 59 14.79 -0.88 -10.06
CA PHE A 59 13.38 -1.03 -9.66
C PHE A 59 12.69 0.33 -9.61
N ASN A 60 11.37 0.33 -9.70
CA ASN A 60 10.50 1.49 -9.51
C ASN A 60 9.41 1.16 -8.49
N TYR A 61 9.31 2.01 -7.47
CA TYR A 61 8.24 1.99 -6.49
C TYR A 61 7.35 3.22 -6.70
N ILE A 62 6.05 2.98 -6.83
CA ILE A 62 5.03 4.02 -6.94
C ILE A 62 4.13 3.90 -5.72
N GLY A 63 4.01 4.98 -4.94
CA GLY A 63 3.13 5.05 -3.77
C GLY A 63 2.05 6.09 -3.97
N LEU A 64 0.79 5.69 -3.86
CA LEU A 64 -0.38 6.57 -3.91
C LEU A 64 -1.07 6.61 -2.56
N ASP A 65 -1.31 7.81 -2.03
CA ASP A 65 -2.03 8.00 -0.77
C ASP A 65 -2.63 9.43 -0.71
N LEU A 66 -3.61 9.62 0.17
CA LEU A 66 -4.20 10.92 0.46
C LEU A 66 -3.20 11.88 1.11
N PHE A 67 -2.24 11.36 1.87
CA PHE A 67 -1.23 12.12 2.61
C PHE A 67 -1.82 13.30 3.40
N LYS A 68 -2.91 13.03 4.14
CA LYS A 68 -3.60 13.98 5.01
C LYS A 68 -4.27 15.17 4.28
N GLU A 69 -4.77 14.97 3.08
CA GLU A 69 -5.78 15.86 2.55
C GLU A 69 -7.13 15.20 2.62
N SER A 70 -8.04 15.84 3.35
CA SER A 70 -9.43 15.73 3.01
C SER A 70 -10.37 16.30 4.05
N ASP A 71 -10.73 17.52 3.83
CA ASP A 71 -12.04 17.99 4.28
C ASP A 71 -13.15 17.58 3.28
N GLU A 72 -12.79 16.88 2.19
CA GLU A 72 -13.68 16.57 1.06
C GLU A 72 -14.06 15.08 0.91
N ILE A 73 -13.54 14.16 1.72
CA ILE A 73 -13.85 12.72 1.57
C ILE A 73 -14.97 12.34 2.52
N ASN A 74 -16.16 12.24 1.97
CA ASN A 74 -17.42 12.07 2.72
C ASN A 74 -17.65 10.64 3.26
N SER A 75 -16.77 9.66 3.07
CA SER A 75 -17.06 8.27 3.43
C SER A 75 -15.91 7.44 3.97
N GLU A 76 -14.67 7.87 3.86
CA GLU A 76 -13.53 7.09 4.32
C GLU A 76 -12.98 7.58 5.66
N VAL A 77 -12.68 6.63 6.54
CA VAL A 77 -12.03 6.92 7.81
C VAL A 77 -10.58 7.32 7.54
N ILE A 78 -10.26 8.60 7.73
CA ILE A 78 -8.87 9.06 7.65
C ILE A 78 -8.05 8.33 8.71
N PRO A 79 -6.89 7.75 8.35
CA PRO A 79 -6.06 7.05 9.31
C PRO A 79 -5.70 7.93 10.50
N ASN A 80 -5.86 7.42 11.73
CA ASN A 80 -5.49 8.17 12.93
C ASN A 80 -3.98 8.40 12.98
N THR A 81 -3.54 9.60 12.65
CA THR A 81 -2.15 10.02 12.64
C THR A 81 -1.62 10.41 14.03
N LYS A 82 -2.50 10.61 15.02
CA LYS A 82 -2.08 10.95 16.38
C LYS A 82 -1.40 9.76 17.06
N PHE A 83 -0.36 10.04 17.80
CA PHE A 83 0.33 9.04 18.61
C PHE A 83 -0.20 9.07 20.04
N ASN A 84 -0.55 7.90 20.58
CA ASN A 84 -0.90 7.77 22.00
C ASN A 84 0.32 7.89 22.92
N ASN A 85 1.53 7.67 22.39
CA ASN A 85 2.76 7.81 23.12
C ASN A 85 3.29 9.24 23.01
N PRO A 86 3.39 10.00 24.13
CA PRO A 86 3.82 11.39 24.13
C PRO A 86 5.25 11.59 23.59
N LEU A 87 6.15 10.63 23.81
CA LEU A 87 7.52 10.71 23.26
C LEU A 87 7.55 10.72 21.74
N LYS A 88 6.67 9.98 21.09
CA LYS A 88 6.55 10.01 19.62
C LYS A 88 6.00 11.35 19.14
N THR A 89 5.04 11.91 19.85
CA THR A 89 4.47 13.22 19.55
C THR A 89 5.53 14.31 19.67
N ILE A 90 6.31 14.31 20.76
CA ILE A 90 7.43 15.23 20.95
C ILE A 90 8.46 15.06 19.82
N TYR A 91 8.85 13.83 19.50
CA TYR A 91 9.83 13.55 18.45
C TYR A 91 9.42 14.13 17.10
N PHE A 92 8.18 13.88 16.66
CA PHE A 92 7.74 14.37 15.36
C PHE A 92 7.41 15.88 15.35
N ASN A 93 6.79 16.41 16.42
CA ASN A 93 6.35 17.80 16.43
C ASN A 93 7.46 18.79 16.75
N TYR A 94 8.40 18.44 17.66
CA TYR A 94 9.42 19.38 18.15
C TYR A 94 10.84 19.07 17.68
N ILE A 95 11.21 17.79 17.58
CA ILE A 95 12.57 17.40 17.18
C ILE A 95 12.65 17.31 15.64
N ARG A 96 11.76 16.57 15.01
CA ARG A 96 11.78 16.39 13.56
C ARG A 96 11.04 17.48 12.81
N ARG A 97 10.01 18.05 13.41
CA ARG A 97 9.10 19.04 12.79
C ARG A 97 8.54 18.58 11.45
N ILE A 98 8.28 17.29 11.33
CA ILE A 98 7.76 16.63 10.12
C ILE A 98 6.55 15.82 10.52
N ASN A 99 5.43 16.00 9.81
CA ASN A 99 4.30 15.09 9.93
C ASN A 99 4.67 13.74 9.26
N PRO A 100 4.68 12.61 9.99
CA PRO A 100 5.01 11.32 9.39
C PRO A 100 4.01 10.83 8.35
N TYR A 101 2.80 11.42 8.32
CA TYR A 101 1.75 11.16 7.34
C TYR A 101 1.65 12.36 6.37
N SER A 102 2.74 12.79 5.81
CA SER A 102 2.79 13.76 4.72
C SER A 102 3.73 13.24 3.63
N VAL A 103 3.60 13.75 2.42
CA VAL A 103 4.51 13.40 1.30
C VAL A 103 5.95 13.61 1.73
N GLU A 104 6.29 14.78 2.28
CA GLU A 104 7.64 15.14 2.74
C GLU A 104 8.12 14.21 3.85
N GLY A 105 7.21 13.81 4.74
CA GLY A 105 7.51 12.88 5.82
C GLY A 105 7.87 11.49 5.30
N VAL A 106 7.17 11.01 4.28
CA VAL A 106 7.43 9.72 3.64
C VAL A 106 8.65 9.82 2.71
N GLU A 107 8.81 10.88 1.92
CA GLU A 107 10.01 11.13 1.12
C GLU A 107 11.29 11.13 1.98
N TYR A 108 11.23 11.80 3.15
CA TYR A 108 12.36 11.76 4.09
C TYR A 108 12.69 10.34 4.56
N LEU A 109 11.67 9.51 4.82
CA LEU A 109 11.85 8.10 5.18
C LEU A 109 12.48 7.29 4.03
N LEU A 110 12.08 7.58 2.79
CA LEU A 110 12.50 6.89 1.58
C LEU A 110 13.71 7.54 0.88
N LYS A 111 14.34 8.55 1.47
CA LYS A 111 15.42 9.35 0.84
C LYS A 111 16.57 8.53 0.24
N LYS A 112 16.87 7.36 0.81
CA LYS A 112 17.87 6.41 0.27
C LYS A 112 17.51 5.95 -1.15
N PHE A 113 16.22 5.90 -1.47
CA PHE A 113 15.68 5.38 -2.73
C PHE A 113 15.08 6.47 -3.61
N LYS A 114 15.45 7.73 -3.42
CA LYS A 114 14.87 8.89 -4.10
C LYS A 114 14.79 8.74 -5.64
N LYS A 115 15.73 8.03 -6.24
CA LYS A 115 15.76 7.80 -7.69
C LYS A 115 14.78 6.73 -8.17
N ASN A 116 14.28 5.90 -7.24
CA ASN A 116 13.45 4.73 -7.52
C ASN A 116 12.02 4.89 -7.02
N VAL A 117 11.70 6.00 -6.35
CA VAL A 117 10.43 6.21 -5.67
C VAL A 117 9.69 7.40 -6.25
N SER A 118 8.44 7.18 -6.62
CA SER A 118 7.48 8.21 -6.96
C SER A 118 6.33 8.19 -5.95
N LEU A 119 6.09 9.29 -5.23
CA LEU A 119 4.96 9.44 -4.34
C LEU A 119 3.92 10.36 -4.98
N ILE A 120 2.68 9.89 -5.03
CA ILE A 120 1.57 10.58 -5.65
C ILE A 120 0.54 10.86 -4.56
N LYS A 121 0.24 12.15 -4.37
CA LYS A 121 -0.76 12.59 -3.40
C LYS A 121 -2.10 12.72 -4.09
N GLY A 122 -3.12 12.07 -3.54
CA GLY A 122 -4.50 12.23 -3.97
C GLY A 122 -5.40 11.04 -3.71
N ASP A 123 -6.66 11.23 -4.03
CA ASP A 123 -7.71 10.24 -3.93
C ASP A 123 -7.57 9.20 -5.06
N SER A 124 -7.45 7.91 -4.71
CA SER A 124 -7.30 6.82 -5.68
C SER A 124 -8.43 6.79 -6.70
N ASN A 125 -9.67 7.10 -6.27
CA ASN A 125 -10.85 7.18 -7.15
C ASN A 125 -10.70 8.20 -8.29
N LYS A 126 -9.92 9.28 -8.06
CA LYS A 126 -9.72 10.35 -9.04
C LYS A 126 -8.42 10.22 -9.83
N ILE A 127 -7.42 9.61 -9.23
CA ILE A 127 -6.03 9.67 -9.72
C ILE A 127 -5.63 8.43 -10.49
N LEU A 128 -5.99 7.22 -10.04
CA LEU A 128 -5.55 5.97 -10.68
C LEU A 128 -5.84 5.92 -12.20
N LYS A 129 -6.97 6.47 -12.63
CA LYS A 129 -7.34 6.54 -14.06
C LYS A 129 -6.51 7.51 -14.90
N LYS A 130 -5.72 8.39 -14.27
CA LYS A 130 -5.00 9.49 -14.92
C LYS A 130 -3.50 9.28 -14.97
N ILE A 131 -2.99 8.33 -14.19
CA ILE A 131 -1.56 8.06 -14.10
C ILE A 131 -1.19 7.06 -15.18
N ASP A 132 -0.13 7.38 -15.93
CA ASP A 132 0.53 6.38 -16.78
C ASP A 132 1.26 5.37 -15.88
N MET A 133 0.62 4.23 -15.68
CA MET A 133 1.12 3.12 -14.88
C MET A 133 1.43 1.89 -15.75
N SER A 134 1.92 2.11 -16.96
CA SER A 134 2.29 1.00 -17.83
C SER A 134 3.32 0.07 -17.14
N LYS A 135 3.15 -1.25 -17.31
CA LYS A 135 4.07 -2.29 -16.85
C LYS A 135 4.13 -2.53 -15.34
N ILE A 136 3.05 -2.28 -14.59
CA ILE A 136 3.00 -2.67 -13.18
C ILE A 136 3.08 -4.21 -13.08
N GLU A 137 4.00 -4.71 -12.27
CA GLU A 137 4.20 -6.15 -12.05
C GLU A 137 3.59 -6.64 -10.73
N TYR A 138 3.50 -5.74 -9.75
CA TYR A 138 2.94 -6.04 -8.44
C TYR A 138 2.20 -4.83 -7.88
N VAL A 139 0.98 -5.06 -7.42
CA VAL A 139 0.16 -4.07 -6.73
C VAL A 139 -0.10 -4.53 -5.30
N PHE A 140 0.05 -3.63 -4.35
CA PHE A 140 -0.41 -3.81 -2.97
C PHE A 140 -1.53 -2.81 -2.70
N LEU A 141 -2.74 -3.31 -2.43
CA LEU A 141 -3.91 -2.50 -2.09
C LEU A 141 -4.13 -2.55 -0.57
N ASP A 142 -3.78 -1.46 0.12
CA ASP A 142 -3.95 -1.24 1.57
C ASP A 142 -4.51 0.18 1.80
N GLY A 143 -5.44 0.61 0.94
CA GLY A 143 -6.01 1.95 0.90
C GLY A 143 -7.39 2.04 1.52
N GLY A 144 -8.41 2.32 0.71
CA GLY A 144 -9.79 2.46 1.15
C GLY A 144 -10.42 1.15 1.63
N HIS A 145 -11.42 1.25 2.52
CA HIS A 145 -12.12 0.09 3.08
C HIS A 145 -13.60 0.02 2.64
N ASP A 146 -14.10 1.03 1.95
CA ASP A 146 -15.44 0.98 1.39
C ASP A 146 -15.48 0.22 0.07
N TYR A 147 -16.64 -0.38 -0.22
CA TYR A 147 -16.84 -1.21 -1.41
C TYR A 147 -16.53 -0.50 -2.73
N LEU A 148 -16.95 0.77 -2.87
CA LEU A 148 -16.82 1.49 -4.13
C LEU A 148 -15.36 1.86 -4.42
N THR A 149 -14.62 2.29 -3.42
CA THR A 149 -13.19 2.61 -3.54
C THR A 149 -12.40 1.36 -3.88
N VAL A 150 -12.60 0.26 -3.13
CA VAL A 150 -11.87 -1.00 -3.41
C VAL A 150 -12.20 -1.54 -4.80
N MET A 151 -13.46 -1.50 -5.22
CA MET A 151 -13.87 -1.93 -6.56
C MET A 151 -13.24 -1.07 -7.66
N ASN A 152 -13.18 0.25 -7.47
CA ASN A 152 -12.51 1.15 -8.41
C ASN A 152 -11.01 0.87 -8.49
N ASP A 153 -10.35 0.72 -7.33
CA ASP A 153 -8.92 0.45 -7.25
C ASP A 153 -8.56 -0.88 -7.92
N LEU A 154 -9.37 -1.94 -7.69
CA LEU A 154 -9.21 -3.23 -8.35
C LEU A 154 -9.31 -3.12 -9.88
N ASN A 155 -10.34 -2.44 -10.39
CA ASN A 155 -10.52 -2.27 -11.83
C ASN A 155 -9.33 -1.52 -12.46
N CYS A 156 -8.95 -0.36 -11.88
CA CYS A 156 -7.86 0.46 -12.41
C CYS A 156 -6.51 -0.27 -12.34
N CYS A 157 -6.21 -0.93 -11.21
CA CYS A 157 -4.95 -1.65 -11.05
C CYS A 157 -4.87 -2.89 -11.93
N TYR A 158 -5.98 -3.62 -12.12
CA TYR A 158 -6.00 -4.79 -12.98
C TYR A 158 -5.80 -4.43 -14.46
N GLU A 159 -6.33 -3.29 -14.89
CA GLU A 159 -6.16 -2.79 -16.27
C GLU A 159 -4.67 -2.57 -16.62
N VAL A 160 -3.93 -1.92 -15.73
CA VAL A 160 -2.51 -1.57 -15.92
C VAL A 160 -1.51 -2.67 -15.55
N LEU A 161 -1.98 -3.72 -14.89
CA LEU A 161 -1.16 -4.85 -14.48
C LEU A 161 -0.72 -5.67 -15.69
N ILE A 162 0.55 -6.05 -15.77
CA ILE A 162 1.03 -6.95 -16.83
C ILE A 162 0.48 -8.38 -16.65
N ASN A 163 0.54 -9.19 -17.71
CA ASN A 163 0.25 -10.62 -17.61
C ASN A 163 1.19 -11.28 -16.58
N ASN A 164 0.66 -12.21 -15.81
CA ASN A 164 1.31 -12.81 -14.64
C ASN A 164 1.61 -11.84 -13.50
N GLY A 165 1.22 -10.56 -13.58
CA GLY A 165 1.31 -9.61 -12.48
C GLY A 165 0.38 -10.02 -11.31
N ILE A 166 0.63 -9.47 -10.14
CA ILE A 166 -0.07 -9.80 -8.90
C ILE A 166 -0.72 -8.55 -8.31
N ILE A 167 -1.98 -8.65 -7.90
CA ILE A 167 -2.62 -7.75 -6.95
C ILE A 167 -2.72 -8.49 -5.61
N LEU A 168 -2.15 -7.92 -4.56
CA LEU A 168 -2.30 -8.37 -3.19
C LEU A 168 -3.12 -7.33 -2.43
N CYS A 169 -4.31 -7.71 -1.98
CA CYS A 169 -5.19 -6.86 -1.19
C CYS A 169 -5.02 -7.18 0.29
N ASP A 170 -4.84 -6.15 1.13
CA ASP A 170 -4.87 -6.29 2.59
C ASP A 170 -6.32 -6.29 3.11
N ASP A 171 -6.48 -6.62 4.37
CA ASP A 171 -7.73 -6.48 5.13
C ASP A 171 -8.94 -7.26 4.57
N TYR A 172 -8.70 -8.41 3.87
CA TYR A 172 -9.75 -9.17 3.20
C TYR A 172 -10.90 -9.61 4.13
N ASP A 173 -10.60 -10.09 5.32
CA ASP A 173 -11.63 -10.64 6.24
C ASP A 173 -11.66 -9.89 7.58
N LEU A 174 -11.58 -8.57 7.53
CA LEU A 174 -11.69 -7.73 8.72
C LEU A 174 -13.13 -7.32 8.98
N SER A 175 -13.61 -7.59 10.18
CA SER A 175 -15.00 -7.32 10.60
C SER A 175 -15.41 -5.84 10.48
N TYR A 176 -14.45 -4.92 10.60
CA TYR A 176 -14.71 -3.48 10.46
C TYR A 176 -14.64 -2.97 9.01
N ALA A 177 -14.22 -3.82 8.07
CA ALA A 177 -14.05 -3.45 6.65
C ALA A 177 -14.76 -4.44 5.70
N PRO A 178 -16.07 -4.73 5.88
CA PRO A 178 -16.79 -5.73 5.08
C PRO A 178 -16.87 -5.36 3.59
N GLY A 179 -16.68 -4.09 3.25
CA GLY A 179 -16.64 -3.61 1.87
C GLY A 179 -15.48 -4.18 1.07
N VAL A 180 -14.34 -4.42 1.71
CA VAL A 180 -13.13 -4.99 1.06
C VAL A 180 -13.42 -6.38 0.53
N LYS A 181 -13.87 -7.30 1.40
CA LYS A 181 -14.20 -8.67 1.02
C LYS A 181 -15.24 -8.71 -0.10
N LYS A 182 -16.33 -7.95 0.07
CA LYS A 182 -17.39 -7.89 -0.92
C LYS A 182 -16.90 -7.45 -2.30
N ALA A 183 -16.08 -6.41 -2.36
CA ALA A 183 -15.53 -5.90 -3.62
C ALA A 183 -14.60 -6.92 -4.29
N ILE A 184 -13.72 -7.57 -3.53
CA ILE A 184 -12.80 -8.58 -4.06
C ILE A 184 -13.57 -9.80 -4.60
N ASP A 185 -14.52 -10.32 -3.83
CA ASP A 185 -15.31 -11.50 -4.23
C ASP A 185 -16.13 -11.22 -5.51
N GLU A 186 -16.79 -10.06 -5.59
CA GLU A 186 -17.55 -9.67 -6.79
C GLU A 186 -16.64 -9.40 -7.99
N PHE A 187 -15.51 -8.71 -7.79
CA PHE A 187 -14.55 -8.43 -8.86
C PHE A 187 -13.99 -9.71 -9.47
N THR A 188 -13.55 -10.65 -8.62
CA THR A 188 -12.95 -11.90 -9.08
C THR A 188 -13.98 -12.82 -9.73
N PHE A 189 -15.19 -12.89 -9.20
CA PHE A 189 -16.31 -13.63 -9.80
C PHE A 189 -16.68 -13.08 -11.18
N LYS A 190 -16.89 -11.76 -11.28
CA LYS A 190 -17.30 -11.10 -12.54
C LYS A 190 -16.27 -11.27 -13.67
N ASN A 191 -14.99 -11.28 -13.32
CA ASN A 191 -13.89 -11.38 -14.28
C ASN A 191 -13.36 -12.81 -14.43
N ASN A 192 -13.99 -13.81 -13.81
CA ASN A 192 -13.59 -15.22 -13.82
C ASN A 192 -12.11 -15.41 -13.42
N LEU A 193 -11.68 -14.73 -12.34
CA LEU A 193 -10.31 -14.74 -11.86
C LEU A 193 -10.13 -15.67 -10.66
N LYS A 194 -8.98 -16.33 -10.60
CA LYS A 194 -8.59 -17.08 -9.41
C LYS A 194 -8.13 -16.11 -8.32
N CYS A 195 -8.73 -16.25 -7.14
CA CYS A 195 -8.33 -15.52 -5.94
C CYS A 195 -7.84 -16.52 -4.88
N GLU A 196 -6.65 -16.31 -4.35
CA GLU A 196 -6.08 -17.10 -3.25
C GLU A 196 -6.16 -16.29 -1.95
N ILE A 197 -6.88 -16.83 -0.95
CA ILE A 197 -6.94 -16.22 0.38
C ILE A 197 -5.81 -16.80 1.23
N ILE A 198 -4.93 -15.95 1.70
CA ILE A 198 -3.67 -16.34 2.35
C ILE A 198 -3.45 -15.59 3.67
N CYS A 199 -2.49 -16.06 4.47
CA CYS A 199 -2.13 -15.46 5.76
C CYS A 199 -3.32 -15.33 6.73
N ASN A 200 -3.98 -16.47 7.06
CA ASN A 200 -5.15 -16.51 7.94
C ASN A 200 -6.26 -15.51 7.53
N ASN A 201 -6.63 -15.53 6.28
CA ASN A 201 -7.64 -14.67 5.66
C ASN A 201 -7.30 -13.16 5.66
N ARG A 202 -6.05 -12.80 5.92
CA ARG A 202 -5.64 -11.40 5.90
C ARG A 202 -5.55 -10.84 4.50
N PHE A 203 -4.94 -11.61 3.58
CA PHE A 203 -4.70 -11.14 2.22
C PHE A 203 -5.50 -11.93 1.19
N ALA A 204 -5.98 -11.22 0.18
CA ALA A 204 -6.48 -11.80 -1.05
C ALA A 204 -5.48 -11.54 -2.18
N LYS A 205 -5.02 -12.61 -2.84
CA LYS A 205 -4.05 -12.58 -3.93
C LYS A 205 -4.71 -12.93 -5.25
N ILE A 206 -4.64 -12.01 -6.19
CA ILE A 206 -5.19 -12.14 -7.54
C ILE A 206 -4.01 -12.09 -8.52
N GLN A 207 -3.93 -13.03 -9.44
CA GLN A 207 -2.93 -13.04 -10.51
C GLN A 207 -3.60 -12.82 -11.85
N LYS A 208 -3.08 -11.88 -12.65
CA LYS A 208 -3.53 -11.66 -14.03
C LYS A 208 -2.97 -12.78 -14.92
N ILE A 209 -3.84 -13.39 -15.68
CA ILE A 209 -3.52 -14.48 -16.63
C ILE A 209 -3.06 -13.88 -17.97
#